data_1f8dd7e7ee0e25d648caaf7af5bd8de1
#
_entry.id   1f8dd7e7ee0e25d648caaf7af5bd8de1
#
_cell.length_a   1.000
_cell.length_b   1.000
_cell.length_c   1.000
_cell.angle_alpha   90.00
_cell.angle_beta   90.00
_cell.angle_gamma   90.00
#
_symmetry.space_group_name_H-M   'P 1'
#
loop_
_entity.id
_entity.type
_entity.pdbx_description
1 polymer ?
#
loop_
_entity_poly.entity_id
_entity_poly.type
_entity_poly.pdbx_seq_one_letter_code
_entity_poly.pdbx_strand_id
1 'polypeptide(L)'
;MADLFENPMGLCGFEFVEFASPVAGVLEPLFEKMGFSLVAKHRSKDVVLYRQGDINFIVNREPKSLAGYFAAEHGPCACALAFRVKDSHKAYARALEMGAQPVEVPTGPMELKLPAIKGIGGAPLYLIDRYEDGKSIYDIDFEFIEGADRHPVGHGFKIIDHLTHNVYKGRMSFWSSFYEKIFNFREIRYFDIKGTHTGLTSKAMTAPDGLIRIPLNEESGKNGGQIEEYLMQFNGEGIQHIALLTDDLMKSVDSLQMAGIPLMTAPNDIYYEMLEERLKGHGEPVTELQARGILLDGSTANGEKRLLLQIFSQTLLGPVFFEFIQRKADEGFGEGNFKALFESLERDQIRRGAIQVDA
;
A
#
# COMPACT_ATOMS: atom_id res chain seq x y z
N MET A 1 20.63 -4.49 -4.20
CA MET A 1 21.09 -3.78 -2.97
C MET A 1 21.54 -4.81 -1.94
N ALA A 2 22.44 -4.45 -1.04
CA ALA A 2 22.77 -5.30 0.09
C ALA A 2 21.65 -5.19 1.14
N ASP A 3 21.37 -6.28 1.85
CA ASP A 3 20.40 -6.26 2.95
C ASP A 3 20.85 -5.28 4.05
N LEU A 4 19.92 -4.58 4.66
CA LEU A 4 20.19 -3.60 5.73
C LEU A 4 20.59 -4.30 7.05
N PHE A 5 20.07 -5.50 7.23
CA PHE A 5 20.34 -6.39 8.36
C PHE A 5 20.02 -7.83 7.97
N GLU A 6 20.17 -8.79 8.88
CA GLU A 6 19.96 -10.21 8.60
C GLU A 6 18.58 -10.47 7.96
N ASN A 7 18.58 -11.15 6.80
CA ASN A 7 17.40 -11.45 5.99
C ASN A 7 17.12 -12.97 5.95
N PRO A 8 16.58 -13.54 7.02
CA PRO A 8 16.42 -15.00 7.15
C PRO A 8 15.37 -15.58 6.20
N MET A 9 14.44 -14.74 5.70
CA MET A 9 13.42 -15.14 4.74
C MET A 9 13.89 -14.99 3.29
N GLY A 10 15.02 -14.30 3.06
CA GLY A 10 15.47 -13.96 1.71
C GLY A 10 14.52 -13.01 0.98
N LEU A 11 13.93 -12.05 1.71
CA LEU A 11 13.01 -11.06 1.15
C LEU A 11 13.69 -10.20 0.08
N CYS A 12 12.96 -9.83 -0.96
CA CYS A 12 13.41 -8.96 -2.05
C CYS A 12 12.27 -8.16 -2.71
N GLY A 13 11.41 -7.58 -1.90
CA GLY A 13 10.34 -6.66 -2.31
C GLY A 13 8.95 -7.28 -2.33
N PHE A 14 7.98 -6.46 -2.72
CA PHE A 14 6.60 -6.89 -2.98
C PHE A 14 6.52 -7.60 -4.34
N GLU A 15 5.69 -8.64 -4.44
CA GLU A 15 5.40 -9.27 -5.72
C GLU A 15 4.07 -8.80 -6.30
N PHE A 16 2.99 -8.90 -5.54
CA PHE A 16 1.69 -8.44 -5.98
C PHE A 16 0.79 -8.02 -4.81
N VAL A 17 -0.27 -7.29 -5.16
CA VAL A 17 -1.48 -7.16 -4.34
C VAL A 17 -2.62 -7.78 -5.12
N GLU A 18 -3.39 -8.65 -4.47
CA GLU A 18 -4.59 -9.27 -5.04
C GLU A 18 -5.82 -8.51 -4.56
N PHE A 19 -6.74 -8.27 -5.49
CA PHE A 19 -7.98 -7.55 -5.24
C PHE A 19 -9.17 -8.40 -5.62
N ALA A 20 -10.25 -8.25 -4.87
CA ALA A 20 -11.55 -8.82 -5.19
C ALA A 20 -12.66 -7.83 -4.84
N SER A 21 -13.81 -8.02 -5.46
CA SER A 21 -15.00 -7.22 -5.21
C SER A 21 -16.24 -8.10 -5.32
N PRO A 22 -17.23 -7.95 -4.41
CA PRO A 22 -18.51 -8.61 -4.56
C PRO A 22 -19.36 -8.02 -5.71
N VAL A 23 -18.94 -6.86 -6.22
CA VAL A 23 -19.60 -6.16 -7.34
C VAL A 23 -18.67 -6.20 -8.56
N ALA A 24 -19.13 -6.79 -9.64
CA ALA A 24 -18.36 -6.87 -10.88
C ALA A 24 -18.14 -5.49 -11.51
N GLY A 25 -16.99 -5.30 -12.19
CA GLY A 25 -16.68 -4.10 -12.96
C GLY A 25 -16.33 -2.86 -12.10
N VAL A 26 -16.02 -3.02 -10.82
CA VAL A 26 -15.60 -1.93 -9.95
C VAL A 26 -14.08 -1.72 -10.02
N LEU A 27 -13.29 -2.80 -10.07
CA LEU A 27 -11.83 -2.76 -9.95
C LEU A 27 -11.14 -2.36 -11.25
N GLU A 28 -11.54 -2.98 -12.36
CA GLU A 28 -10.86 -2.86 -13.64
C GLU A 28 -10.85 -1.41 -14.18
N PRO A 29 -12.00 -0.69 -14.25
CA PRO A 29 -11.99 0.69 -14.72
C PRO A 29 -11.20 1.63 -13.81
N LEU A 30 -11.12 1.33 -12.51
CA LEU A 30 -10.32 2.10 -11.57
C LEU A 30 -8.83 1.93 -11.88
N PHE A 31 -8.36 0.68 -12.04
CA PHE A 31 -6.96 0.41 -12.31
C PHE A 31 -6.52 0.95 -13.68
N GLU A 32 -7.40 0.86 -14.70
CA GLU A 32 -7.16 1.48 -16.00
C GLU A 32 -6.99 3.01 -15.90
N LYS A 33 -7.86 3.69 -15.14
CA LYS A 33 -7.73 5.14 -14.87
C LYS A 33 -6.45 5.47 -14.08
N MET A 34 -5.95 4.55 -13.24
CA MET A 34 -4.69 4.70 -12.55
C MET A 34 -3.47 4.39 -13.41
N GLY A 35 -3.66 4.05 -14.69
CA GLY A 35 -2.59 3.78 -15.66
C GLY A 35 -2.12 2.34 -15.71
N PHE A 36 -2.83 1.41 -15.05
CA PHE A 36 -2.55 -0.02 -15.17
C PHE A 36 -3.16 -0.58 -16.44
N SER A 37 -2.46 -1.49 -17.09
CA SER A 37 -2.94 -2.20 -18.28
C SER A 37 -3.20 -3.66 -17.95
N LEU A 38 -4.28 -4.20 -18.51
CA LEU A 38 -4.53 -5.64 -18.50
C LEU A 38 -3.49 -6.34 -19.38
N VAL A 39 -2.59 -7.13 -18.78
CA VAL A 39 -1.47 -7.75 -19.49
C VAL A 39 -1.58 -9.27 -19.63
N ALA A 40 -2.30 -9.95 -18.72
CA ALA A 40 -2.44 -11.39 -18.77
C ALA A 40 -3.74 -11.87 -18.12
N LYS A 41 -4.17 -13.08 -18.49
CA LYS A 41 -5.33 -13.79 -17.92
C LYS A 41 -4.90 -15.16 -17.44
N HIS A 42 -5.40 -15.57 -16.29
CA HIS A 42 -5.13 -16.90 -15.76
C HIS A 42 -5.71 -17.98 -16.69
N ARG A 43 -4.97 -19.10 -16.85
CA ARG A 43 -5.31 -20.15 -17.81
C ARG A 43 -6.60 -20.90 -17.51
N SER A 44 -7.00 -20.98 -16.24
CA SER A 44 -8.09 -21.84 -15.77
C SER A 44 -9.10 -21.15 -14.85
N LYS A 45 -8.80 -19.94 -14.38
CA LYS A 45 -9.64 -19.18 -13.42
C LYS A 45 -10.01 -17.82 -13.98
N ASP A 46 -11.09 -17.24 -13.51
CA ASP A 46 -11.45 -15.86 -13.81
C ASP A 46 -10.62 -14.88 -12.96
N VAL A 47 -9.33 -14.88 -13.24
CA VAL A 47 -8.31 -14.04 -12.59
C VAL A 47 -7.49 -13.35 -13.67
N VAL A 48 -7.24 -12.07 -13.49
CA VAL A 48 -6.50 -11.27 -14.47
C VAL A 48 -5.38 -10.47 -13.80
N LEU A 49 -4.33 -10.18 -14.56
CA LEU A 49 -3.20 -9.39 -14.15
C LEU A 49 -3.24 -8.01 -14.81
N TYR A 50 -3.30 -6.99 -13.97
CA TYR A 50 -3.06 -5.60 -14.33
C TYR A 50 -1.65 -5.21 -13.90
N ARG A 51 -0.91 -4.52 -14.77
CA ARG A 51 0.47 -4.13 -14.50
C ARG A 51 0.75 -2.69 -14.88
N GLN A 52 1.61 -2.05 -14.11
CA GLN A 52 2.25 -0.78 -14.42
C GLN A 52 3.67 -0.79 -13.83
N GLY A 53 4.70 -0.58 -14.67
CA GLY A 53 6.09 -0.78 -14.23
C GLY A 53 6.31 -2.20 -13.71
N ASP A 54 6.80 -2.31 -12.47
CA ASP A 54 6.97 -3.59 -11.77
C ASP A 54 5.88 -3.83 -10.71
N ILE A 55 4.76 -3.11 -10.81
CA ILE A 55 3.61 -3.26 -9.93
C ILE A 55 2.62 -4.24 -10.54
N ASN A 56 2.33 -5.33 -9.83
CA ASN A 56 1.39 -6.35 -10.23
C ASN A 56 0.12 -6.27 -9.37
N PHE A 57 -1.01 -5.98 -9.99
CA PHE A 57 -2.33 -6.04 -9.38
C PHE A 57 -3.09 -7.22 -9.98
N ILE A 58 -3.43 -8.19 -9.13
CA ILE A 58 -4.23 -9.35 -9.52
C ILE A 58 -5.70 -9.03 -9.19
N VAL A 59 -6.58 -9.17 -10.17
CA VAL A 59 -8.03 -9.07 -9.96
C VAL A 59 -8.60 -10.47 -9.99
N ASN A 60 -9.08 -10.95 -8.85
CA ASN A 60 -9.68 -12.26 -8.72
C ASN A 60 -11.21 -12.14 -8.68
N ARG A 61 -11.87 -12.70 -9.69
CA ARG A 61 -13.32 -12.68 -9.85
C ARG A 61 -13.98 -14.03 -9.59
N GLU A 62 -13.19 -15.00 -9.11
CA GLU A 62 -13.72 -16.33 -8.75
C GLU A 62 -14.60 -16.26 -7.49
N PRO A 63 -15.92 -16.48 -7.61
CA PRO A 63 -16.83 -16.28 -6.48
C PRO A 63 -16.67 -17.32 -5.38
N LYS A 64 -16.14 -18.50 -5.68
CA LYS A 64 -15.87 -19.59 -4.73
C LYS A 64 -14.38 -19.70 -4.40
N SER A 65 -13.71 -18.57 -4.23
CA SER A 65 -12.31 -18.48 -3.84
C SER A 65 -12.16 -17.83 -2.47
N LEU A 66 -10.96 -17.93 -1.87
CA LEU A 66 -10.64 -17.18 -0.64
C LEU A 66 -10.83 -15.68 -0.87
N ALA A 67 -10.41 -15.16 -2.01
CA ALA A 67 -10.58 -13.76 -2.41
C ALA A 67 -12.07 -13.37 -2.49
N GLY A 68 -12.91 -14.21 -3.10
CA GLY A 68 -14.35 -13.98 -3.19
C GLY A 68 -15.05 -13.98 -1.83
N TYR A 69 -14.68 -14.89 -0.93
CA TYR A 69 -15.21 -14.92 0.43
C TYR A 69 -14.74 -13.73 1.24
N PHE A 70 -13.49 -13.36 1.13
CA PHE A 70 -12.93 -12.18 1.80
C PHE A 70 -13.64 -10.90 1.34
N ALA A 71 -13.82 -10.72 0.03
CA ALA A 71 -14.52 -9.58 -0.52
C ALA A 71 -16.02 -9.55 -0.16
N ALA A 72 -16.67 -10.70 0.00
CA ALA A 72 -18.05 -10.77 0.47
C ALA A 72 -18.22 -10.23 1.90
N GLU A 73 -17.19 -10.37 2.74
CA GLU A 73 -17.16 -9.86 4.12
C GLU A 73 -16.75 -8.39 4.21
N HIS A 74 -15.78 -7.96 3.36
CA HIS A 74 -15.10 -6.67 3.50
C HIS A 74 -15.47 -5.65 2.39
N GLY A 75 -16.24 -6.05 1.37
CA GLY A 75 -16.46 -5.21 0.18
C GLY A 75 -15.30 -5.25 -0.81
N PRO A 76 -15.27 -4.32 -1.79
CA PRO A 76 -14.15 -4.19 -2.72
C PRO A 76 -12.85 -3.87 -1.96
N CYS A 77 -11.83 -4.69 -2.09
CA CYS A 77 -10.63 -4.56 -1.26
C CYS A 77 -9.39 -5.26 -1.83
N ALA A 78 -8.24 -4.95 -1.24
CA ALA A 78 -7.04 -5.76 -1.31
C ALA A 78 -7.24 -6.98 -0.39
N CYS A 79 -7.38 -8.17 -0.98
CA CYS A 79 -7.74 -9.41 -0.28
C CYS A 79 -6.54 -10.34 -0.03
N ALA A 80 -5.39 -10.08 -0.65
CA ALA A 80 -4.12 -10.75 -0.38
C ALA A 80 -2.93 -9.90 -0.82
N LEU A 81 -1.76 -10.23 -0.31
CA LEU A 81 -0.48 -9.64 -0.71
C LEU A 81 0.59 -10.70 -0.87
N ALA A 82 1.65 -10.38 -1.60
CA ALA A 82 2.77 -11.29 -1.80
C ALA A 82 4.11 -10.61 -1.63
N PHE A 83 5.02 -11.31 -0.96
CA PHE A 83 6.43 -10.94 -0.86
C PHE A 83 7.28 -11.79 -1.79
N ARG A 84 8.23 -11.18 -2.44
CA ARG A 84 9.32 -11.86 -3.15
C ARG A 84 10.29 -12.45 -2.14
N VAL A 85 10.66 -13.69 -2.32
CA VAL A 85 11.67 -14.40 -1.52
C VAL A 85 12.63 -15.15 -2.44
N LYS A 86 13.84 -15.44 -1.95
CA LYS A 86 14.82 -16.20 -2.73
C LYS A 86 14.47 -17.69 -2.88
N ASP A 87 13.77 -18.27 -1.88
CA ASP A 87 13.36 -19.67 -1.85
C ASP A 87 12.06 -19.77 -1.03
N SER A 88 10.96 -20.00 -1.73
CA SER A 88 9.62 -20.00 -1.12
C SER A 88 9.40 -21.15 -0.14
N HIS A 89 10.04 -22.32 -0.38
CA HIS A 89 9.93 -23.46 0.51
C HIS A 89 10.64 -23.23 1.83
N LYS A 90 11.86 -22.68 1.80
CA LYS A 90 12.61 -22.32 3.01
C LYS A 90 11.92 -21.22 3.79
N ALA A 91 11.47 -20.17 3.09
CA ALA A 91 10.75 -19.07 3.71
C ALA A 91 9.46 -19.56 4.38
N TYR A 92 8.69 -20.42 3.72
CA TYR A 92 7.47 -20.99 4.28
C TYR A 92 7.74 -21.89 5.50
N ALA A 93 8.72 -22.79 5.41
CA ALA A 93 9.09 -23.64 6.53
C ALA A 93 9.48 -22.82 7.76
N ARG A 94 10.30 -21.76 7.56
CA ARG A 94 10.66 -20.84 8.64
C ARG A 94 9.43 -20.10 9.18
N ALA A 95 8.53 -19.64 8.32
CA ALA A 95 7.32 -18.94 8.77
C ALA A 95 6.50 -19.82 9.72
N LEU A 96 6.32 -21.10 9.40
CA LEU A 96 5.60 -22.05 10.24
C LEU A 96 6.36 -22.34 11.56
N GLU A 97 7.69 -22.47 11.50
CA GLU A 97 8.53 -22.64 12.70
C GLU A 97 8.39 -21.44 13.65
N MET A 98 8.28 -20.21 13.10
CA MET A 98 8.07 -18.99 13.88
C MET A 98 6.61 -18.79 14.32
N GLY A 99 5.72 -19.72 14.04
CA GLY A 99 4.34 -19.74 14.52
C GLY A 99 3.32 -19.11 13.57
N ALA A 100 3.66 -18.88 12.30
CA ALA A 100 2.70 -18.47 11.30
C ALA A 100 1.63 -19.55 11.07
N GLN A 101 0.39 -19.12 10.83
CA GLN A 101 -0.69 -20.03 10.45
C GLN A 101 -0.68 -20.27 8.95
N PRO A 102 -0.66 -21.53 8.48
CA PRO A 102 -0.76 -21.81 7.05
C PRO A 102 -2.11 -21.41 6.47
N VAL A 103 -2.11 -21.03 5.21
CA VAL A 103 -3.32 -20.85 4.41
C VAL A 103 -3.29 -21.85 3.27
N GLU A 104 -4.30 -22.71 3.18
CA GLU A 104 -4.47 -23.59 2.04
C GLU A 104 -5.23 -22.86 0.94
N VAL A 105 -4.53 -22.62 -0.16
CA VAL A 105 -5.13 -22.03 -1.37
C VAL A 105 -5.48 -23.17 -2.31
N PRO A 106 -6.77 -23.34 -2.68
CA PRO A 106 -7.17 -24.37 -3.62
C PRO A 106 -6.49 -24.17 -4.99
N THR A 107 -5.79 -25.20 -5.45
CA THR A 107 -5.12 -25.23 -6.76
C THR A 107 -5.74 -26.28 -7.64
N GLY A 108 -5.90 -25.96 -8.93
CA GLY A 108 -6.33 -26.89 -9.96
C GLY A 108 -5.19 -27.79 -10.45
N PRO A 109 -5.49 -28.77 -11.31
CA PRO A 109 -4.47 -29.57 -11.99
C PRO A 109 -3.52 -28.67 -12.80
N MET A 110 -2.22 -28.91 -12.70
CA MET A 110 -1.16 -28.18 -13.44
C MET A 110 -1.01 -26.69 -13.05
N GLU A 111 -1.60 -26.24 -11.95
CA GLU A 111 -1.38 -24.91 -11.38
C GLU A 111 -0.26 -24.93 -10.33
N LEU A 112 0.43 -23.82 -10.17
CA LEU A 112 1.43 -23.66 -9.13
C LEU A 112 0.75 -23.65 -7.75
N LYS A 113 1.31 -24.45 -6.83
CA LYS A 113 0.95 -24.36 -5.42
C LYS A 113 1.83 -23.30 -4.74
N LEU A 114 1.29 -22.10 -4.57
CA LEU A 114 2.00 -20.99 -3.94
C LEU A 114 1.89 -21.08 -2.41
N PRO A 115 3.01 -21.07 -1.68
CA PRO A 115 2.98 -21.07 -0.22
C PRO A 115 2.36 -19.76 0.30
N ALA A 116 1.45 -19.87 1.25
CA ALA A 116 0.81 -18.72 1.88
C ALA A 116 0.61 -18.93 3.38
N ILE A 117 0.72 -17.84 4.12
CA ILE A 117 0.42 -17.77 5.56
C ILE A 117 -0.70 -16.75 5.80
N LYS A 118 -1.35 -16.84 6.93
CA LYS A 118 -2.39 -15.91 7.34
C LYS A 118 -1.75 -14.58 7.76
N GLY A 119 -2.05 -13.53 6.99
CA GLY A 119 -1.61 -12.16 7.23
C GLY A 119 -2.69 -11.27 7.84
N ILE A 120 -2.56 -9.97 7.61
CA ILE A 120 -3.43 -8.94 8.17
C ILE A 120 -4.91 -9.23 7.90
N GLY A 121 -5.75 -9.11 8.92
CA GLY A 121 -7.19 -9.36 8.82
C GLY A 121 -7.58 -10.76 8.35
N GLY A 122 -6.64 -11.69 8.28
CA GLY A 122 -6.85 -13.03 7.72
C GLY A 122 -6.56 -13.15 6.23
N ALA A 123 -6.18 -12.06 5.57
CA ALA A 123 -5.77 -12.09 4.16
C ALA A 123 -4.55 -13.01 3.95
N PRO A 124 -4.51 -13.82 2.89
CA PRO A 124 -3.31 -14.58 2.54
C PRO A 124 -2.10 -13.67 2.29
N LEU A 125 -0.94 -14.05 2.84
CA LEU A 125 0.35 -13.49 2.53
C LEU A 125 1.15 -14.58 1.82
N TYR A 126 1.36 -14.41 0.52
CA TYR A 126 2.07 -15.34 -0.33
C TYR A 126 3.58 -15.11 -0.29
N LEU A 127 4.35 -16.19 -0.45
CA LEU A 127 5.81 -16.18 -0.56
C LEU A 127 6.20 -16.66 -1.95
N ILE A 128 6.71 -15.75 -2.79
CA ILE A 128 6.93 -15.99 -4.21
C ILE A 128 8.42 -15.97 -4.54
N ASP A 129 8.93 -17.05 -5.12
CA ASP A 129 10.34 -17.17 -5.59
C ASP A 129 10.46 -17.20 -7.12
N ARG A 130 9.34 -17.05 -7.84
CA ARG A 130 9.29 -17.06 -9.31
C ARG A 130 8.72 -15.73 -9.81
N TYR A 131 9.58 -14.74 -9.97
CA TYR A 131 9.21 -13.37 -10.38
C TYR A 131 10.05 -12.84 -11.55
N GLU A 132 11.07 -13.61 -12.02
CA GLU A 132 11.85 -13.23 -13.19
C GLU A 132 11.06 -13.49 -14.48
N ASP A 133 11.16 -12.58 -15.47
CA ASP A 133 10.55 -12.74 -16.78
C ASP A 133 10.95 -14.06 -17.45
N GLY A 134 9.97 -14.73 -18.05
CA GLY A 134 10.10 -16.04 -18.66
C GLY A 134 10.09 -17.21 -17.67
N LYS A 135 10.07 -16.95 -16.35
CA LYS A 135 10.02 -17.97 -15.29
C LYS A 135 9.09 -17.58 -14.16
N SER A 136 8.39 -16.46 -14.28
CA SER A 136 7.50 -15.95 -13.25
C SER A 136 6.26 -16.84 -13.07
N ILE A 137 5.55 -16.65 -11.97
CA ILE A 137 4.23 -17.28 -11.77
C ILE A 137 3.27 -16.92 -12.91
N TYR A 138 3.42 -15.73 -13.51
CA TYR A 138 2.60 -15.26 -14.62
C TYR A 138 2.94 -15.97 -15.95
N ASP A 139 4.20 -16.36 -16.17
CA ASP A 139 4.58 -17.14 -17.35
C ASP A 139 4.06 -18.58 -17.28
N ILE A 140 3.77 -19.09 -16.08
CA ILE A 140 3.32 -20.47 -15.86
C ILE A 140 1.81 -20.56 -15.81
N ASP A 141 1.16 -19.78 -14.93
CA ASP A 141 -0.29 -19.90 -14.66
C ASP A 141 -1.16 -18.95 -15.50
N PHE A 142 -0.56 -17.97 -16.19
CA PHE A 142 -1.28 -16.99 -17.01
C PHE A 142 -0.91 -17.10 -18.49
N GLU A 143 -1.74 -16.50 -19.31
CA GLU A 143 -1.52 -16.24 -20.73
C GLU A 143 -1.45 -14.75 -20.95
N PHE A 144 -0.28 -14.27 -21.40
CA PHE A 144 -0.13 -12.87 -21.77
C PHE A 144 -0.98 -12.54 -22.99
N ILE A 145 -1.58 -11.36 -22.98
CA ILE A 145 -2.37 -10.86 -24.09
C ILE A 145 -1.44 -10.59 -25.28
N GLU A 146 -1.77 -11.13 -26.44
CA GLU A 146 -0.99 -10.95 -27.67
C GLU A 146 -0.84 -9.46 -28.01
N GLY A 147 0.40 -9.02 -28.23
CA GLY A 147 0.72 -7.62 -28.53
C GLY A 147 0.67 -6.66 -27.36
N ALA A 148 0.29 -7.10 -26.15
CA ALA A 148 0.35 -6.25 -24.96
C ALA A 148 1.82 -6.04 -24.52
N ASP A 149 2.12 -4.81 -24.11
CA ASP A 149 3.38 -4.53 -23.41
C ASP A 149 3.33 -5.24 -22.06
N ARG A 150 4.34 -6.04 -21.76
CA ARG A 150 4.43 -6.78 -20.50
C ARG A 150 4.75 -5.89 -19.30
N HIS A 151 5.38 -4.75 -19.53
CA HIS A 151 5.79 -3.76 -18.52
C HIS A 151 5.35 -2.34 -18.91
N PRO A 152 4.04 -2.09 -18.99
CA PRO A 152 3.52 -0.80 -19.43
C PRO A 152 3.93 0.32 -18.46
N VAL A 153 4.32 1.47 -19.00
CA VAL A 153 4.76 2.62 -18.19
C VAL A 153 3.60 3.27 -17.46
N GLY A 154 2.40 3.28 -18.04
CA GLY A 154 1.21 3.92 -17.47
C GLY A 154 1.44 5.39 -17.10
N HIS A 155 1.09 5.76 -15.86
CA HIS A 155 1.32 7.10 -15.32
C HIS A 155 2.70 7.29 -14.68
N GLY A 156 3.61 6.31 -14.85
CA GLY A 156 5.00 6.37 -14.39
C GLY A 156 5.24 5.77 -13.02
N PHE A 157 4.28 5.04 -12.45
CA PHE A 157 4.51 4.29 -11.20
C PHE A 157 5.32 3.03 -11.49
N LYS A 158 6.29 2.74 -10.62
CA LYS A 158 7.30 1.70 -10.85
C LYS A 158 7.19 0.51 -9.93
N ILE A 159 7.00 0.75 -8.65
CA ILE A 159 6.95 -0.27 -7.59
C ILE A 159 5.92 0.10 -6.52
N ILE A 160 5.50 -0.89 -5.75
CA ILE A 160 4.80 -0.67 -4.48
C ILE A 160 5.85 -0.21 -3.47
N ASP A 161 5.66 0.99 -2.90
CA ASP A 161 6.56 1.53 -1.88
C ASP A 161 6.25 0.96 -0.49
N HIS A 162 4.98 0.99 -0.11
CA HIS A 162 4.51 0.44 1.16
C HIS A 162 3.02 0.09 1.15
N LEU A 163 2.62 -0.75 2.12
CA LEU A 163 1.24 -1.15 2.37
C LEU A 163 0.90 -0.85 3.82
N THR A 164 0.13 0.19 4.07
CA THR A 164 -0.27 0.58 5.43
C THR A 164 -1.45 -0.25 5.91
N HIS A 165 -1.35 -0.78 7.13
CA HIS A 165 -2.38 -1.57 7.77
C HIS A 165 -3.05 -0.79 8.89
N ASN A 166 -4.38 -0.84 8.96
CA ASN A 166 -5.13 -0.42 10.14
C ASN A 166 -5.46 -1.63 11.01
N VAL A 167 -5.19 -1.49 12.29
CA VAL A 167 -5.39 -2.54 13.28
C VAL A 167 -6.29 -2.08 14.42
N TYR A 168 -6.96 -3.04 15.07
CA TYR A 168 -7.76 -2.75 16.25
C TYR A 168 -6.91 -2.19 17.39
N LYS A 169 -7.51 -1.37 18.22
CA LYS A 169 -6.87 -0.82 19.43
C LYS A 169 -6.32 -1.94 20.31
N GLY A 170 -5.04 -1.82 20.69
CA GLY A 170 -4.30 -2.83 21.43
C GLY A 170 -3.69 -3.95 20.57
N ARG A 171 -3.83 -3.92 19.25
CA ARG A 171 -3.33 -4.96 18.33
C ARG A 171 -2.03 -4.60 17.62
N MET A 172 -1.57 -3.36 17.72
CA MET A 172 -0.31 -2.94 17.08
C MET A 172 0.89 -3.81 17.49
N SER A 173 1.02 -4.11 18.79
CA SER A 173 2.11 -4.97 19.28
C SER A 173 2.02 -6.40 18.76
N PHE A 174 0.83 -6.94 18.54
CA PHE A 174 0.64 -8.24 17.93
C PHE A 174 1.16 -8.26 16.49
N TRP A 175 0.76 -7.29 15.69
CA TRP A 175 1.15 -7.23 14.28
C TRP A 175 2.63 -6.83 14.10
N SER A 176 3.16 -5.91 14.89
CA SER A 176 4.60 -5.63 14.85
C SER A 176 5.43 -6.86 15.21
N SER A 177 5.03 -7.60 16.26
CA SER A 177 5.70 -8.86 16.63
C SER A 177 5.56 -9.96 15.56
N PHE A 178 4.45 -10.00 14.83
CA PHE A 178 4.28 -10.91 13.68
C PHE A 178 5.35 -10.65 12.62
N TYR A 179 5.51 -9.38 12.19
CA TYR A 179 6.51 -9.02 11.19
C TYR A 179 7.95 -9.16 11.71
N GLU A 180 8.20 -8.84 12.98
CA GLU A 180 9.52 -9.02 13.61
C GLU A 180 9.94 -10.47 13.68
N LYS A 181 9.10 -11.34 14.24
CA LYS A 181 9.44 -12.75 14.47
C LYS A 181 9.59 -13.56 13.20
N ILE A 182 8.63 -13.42 12.28
CA ILE A 182 8.59 -14.25 11.07
C ILE A 182 9.60 -13.73 10.05
N PHE A 183 9.60 -12.42 9.79
CA PHE A 183 10.29 -11.80 8.67
C PHE A 183 11.54 -11.01 9.08
N ASN A 184 11.81 -10.86 10.38
CA ASN A 184 12.88 -10.04 10.94
C ASN A 184 12.76 -8.55 10.55
N PHE A 185 11.53 -8.03 10.42
CA PHE A 185 11.32 -6.61 10.26
C PHE A 185 11.78 -5.85 11.50
N ARG A 186 12.10 -4.57 11.32
CA ARG A 186 12.44 -3.66 12.41
C ARG A 186 11.56 -2.43 12.36
N GLU A 187 11.19 -1.94 13.55
CA GLU A 187 10.60 -0.61 13.70
C GLU A 187 11.68 0.42 13.40
N ILE A 188 11.44 1.27 12.40
CA ILE A 188 12.36 2.37 12.04
C ILE A 188 11.83 3.73 12.48
N ARG A 189 10.52 3.86 12.67
CA ARG A 189 9.84 5.08 13.12
C ARG A 189 8.59 4.73 13.92
N TYR A 190 8.30 5.59 14.88
CA TYR A 190 7.06 5.59 15.66
C TYR A 190 6.48 6.99 15.67
N PHE A 191 5.20 7.11 15.37
CA PHE A 191 4.49 8.38 15.34
C PHE A 191 3.33 8.35 16.34
N ASP A 192 3.18 9.43 17.10
CA ASP A 192 2.00 9.73 17.93
C ASP A 192 1.37 11.02 17.40
N ILE A 193 0.36 10.87 16.56
CA ILE A 193 -0.29 11.98 15.88
C ILE A 193 -1.57 12.32 16.60
N LYS A 194 -1.67 13.57 17.04
CA LYS A 194 -2.83 14.13 17.70
C LYS A 194 -3.45 15.19 16.82
N GLY A 195 -4.68 14.97 16.41
CA GLY A 195 -5.55 15.97 15.81
C GLY A 195 -6.27 16.81 16.86
N THR A 196 -7.24 17.57 16.42
CA THR A 196 -8.06 18.41 17.34
C THR A 196 -8.99 17.55 18.18
N HIS A 197 -9.54 16.49 17.61
CA HIS A 197 -10.57 15.65 18.24
C HIS A 197 -10.17 14.18 18.36
N THR A 198 -9.32 13.70 17.48
CA THR A 198 -8.92 12.30 17.37
C THR A 198 -7.40 12.17 17.39
N GLY A 199 -6.88 10.96 17.38
CA GLY A 199 -5.45 10.70 17.31
C GLY A 199 -5.16 9.27 16.91
N LEU A 200 -3.98 9.05 16.33
CA LEU A 200 -3.51 7.73 16.00
C LEU A 200 -2.03 7.57 16.36
N THR A 201 -1.64 6.35 16.62
CA THR A 201 -0.24 5.94 16.67
C THR A 201 0.09 5.12 15.42
N SER A 202 1.28 5.29 14.90
CA SER A 202 1.77 4.54 13.74
C SER A 202 3.16 3.99 14.02
N LYS A 203 3.38 2.72 13.66
CA LYS A 203 4.68 2.05 13.64
C LYS A 203 5.08 1.76 12.21
N ALA A 204 6.16 2.34 11.75
CA ALA A 204 6.72 2.02 10.44
C ALA A 204 7.68 0.83 10.57
N MET A 205 7.24 -0.33 10.09
CA MET A 205 8.01 -1.56 10.04
C MET A 205 8.70 -1.70 8.69
N THR A 206 10.00 -2.01 8.69
CA THR A 206 10.79 -2.18 7.45
C THR A 206 11.46 -3.55 7.44
N ALA A 207 11.41 -4.21 6.30
CA ALA A 207 12.05 -5.49 6.06
C ALA A 207 13.58 -5.37 5.93
N PRO A 208 14.31 -6.50 6.12
CA PRO A 208 15.76 -6.52 5.97
C PRO A 208 16.29 -6.06 4.62
N ASP A 209 15.53 -6.28 3.54
CA ASP A 209 15.88 -5.87 2.18
C ASP A 209 15.71 -4.34 1.94
N GLY A 210 15.03 -3.64 2.87
CA GLY A 210 14.72 -2.22 2.74
C GLY A 210 13.64 -1.89 1.69
N LEU A 211 13.07 -2.91 1.02
CA LEU A 211 12.11 -2.74 -0.07
C LEU A 211 10.66 -2.95 0.35
N ILE A 212 10.44 -3.68 1.45
CA ILE A 212 9.10 -3.92 1.99
C ILE A 212 8.93 -3.06 3.24
N ARG A 213 7.96 -2.16 3.19
CA ARG A 213 7.60 -1.28 4.31
C ARG A 213 6.12 -1.47 4.63
N ILE A 214 5.83 -1.62 5.91
CA ILE A 214 4.45 -1.82 6.42
C ILE A 214 4.24 -0.93 7.63
N PRO A 215 3.68 0.27 7.45
CA PRO A 215 3.15 1.06 8.54
C PRO A 215 1.95 0.38 9.18
N LEU A 216 1.89 0.36 10.51
CA LEU A 216 0.79 -0.17 11.30
C LEU A 216 0.13 1.00 12.03
N ASN A 217 -1.14 1.25 11.79
CA ASN A 217 -1.88 2.34 12.41
C ASN A 217 -2.90 1.80 13.42
N GLU A 218 -2.93 2.42 14.59
CA GLU A 218 -3.85 2.11 15.69
C GLU A 218 -4.47 3.40 16.23
N GLU A 219 -5.77 3.38 16.54
CA GLU A 219 -6.47 4.51 17.15
C GLU A 219 -5.93 4.80 18.54
N SER A 220 -5.49 6.03 18.80
CA SER A 220 -5.03 6.47 20.13
C SER A 220 -6.04 7.39 20.85
N GLY A 221 -6.99 7.96 20.10
CA GLY A 221 -8.03 8.85 20.63
C GLY A 221 -9.06 8.14 21.51
N LYS A 222 -9.84 8.93 22.24
CA LYS A 222 -11.00 8.44 23.02
C LYS A 222 -12.29 8.46 22.21
N ASN A 223 -12.37 9.34 21.23
CA ASN A 223 -13.49 9.47 20.31
C ASN A 223 -13.12 8.77 19.00
N GLY A 224 -14.07 8.07 18.39
CA GLY A 224 -13.84 7.34 17.16
C GLY A 224 -13.23 8.22 16.08
N GLY A 225 -12.04 7.85 15.61
CA GLY A 225 -11.30 8.55 14.56
C GLY A 225 -11.33 7.79 13.24
N GLN A 226 -10.45 8.20 12.33
CA GLN A 226 -10.37 7.62 10.99
C GLN A 226 -10.02 6.12 10.97
N ILE A 227 -9.26 5.63 11.97
CA ILE A 227 -8.92 4.20 12.05
C ILE A 227 -10.14 3.38 12.46
N GLU A 228 -10.90 3.85 13.45
CA GLU A 228 -12.14 3.19 13.87
C GLU A 228 -13.19 3.22 12.75
N GLU A 229 -13.33 4.34 12.04
CA GLU A 229 -14.21 4.45 10.87
C GLU A 229 -13.83 3.42 9.79
N TYR A 230 -12.53 3.32 9.48
CA TYR A 230 -12.02 2.30 8.56
C TYR A 230 -12.39 0.88 9.03
N LEU A 231 -12.09 0.53 10.28
CA LEU A 231 -12.33 -0.80 10.84
C LEU A 231 -13.82 -1.19 10.80
N MET A 232 -14.71 -0.21 11.01
CA MET A 232 -16.16 -0.41 10.90
C MET A 232 -16.60 -0.61 9.45
N GLN A 233 -16.14 0.23 8.53
CA GLN A 233 -16.51 0.14 7.11
C GLN A 233 -15.91 -1.08 6.43
N PHE A 234 -14.66 -1.40 6.75
CA PHE A 234 -13.97 -2.57 6.24
C PHE A 234 -14.40 -3.87 6.92
N ASN A 235 -15.07 -3.78 8.06
CA ASN A 235 -15.45 -4.92 8.90
C ASN A 235 -14.24 -5.74 9.37
N GLY A 236 -13.17 -5.06 9.84
CA GLY A 236 -11.98 -5.74 10.33
C GLY A 236 -10.68 -4.99 10.12
N GLU A 237 -9.57 -5.64 10.50
CA GLU A 237 -8.21 -5.19 10.22
C GLU A 237 -7.86 -5.43 8.74
N GLY A 238 -7.08 -4.56 8.12
CA GLY A 238 -6.72 -4.72 6.72
C GLY A 238 -5.79 -3.64 6.19
N ILE A 239 -5.56 -3.67 4.88
CA ILE A 239 -4.77 -2.68 4.16
C ILE A 239 -5.60 -1.41 4.01
N GLN A 240 -5.14 -0.30 4.63
CA GLN A 240 -5.78 1.01 4.54
C GLN A 240 -5.42 1.71 3.23
N HIS A 241 -4.12 1.73 2.90
CA HIS A 241 -3.67 2.33 1.65
C HIS A 241 -2.47 1.61 1.05
N ILE A 242 -2.31 1.84 -0.24
CA ILE A 242 -1.26 1.28 -1.07
C ILE A 242 -0.48 2.46 -1.64
N ALA A 243 0.81 2.55 -1.31
CA ALA A 243 1.68 3.61 -1.82
C ALA A 243 2.44 3.14 -3.08
N LEU A 244 2.36 3.95 -4.12
CA LEU A 244 2.99 3.70 -5.42
C LEU A 244 4.10 4.72 -5.66
N LEU A 245 5.31 4.23 -5.94
CA LEU A 245 6.49 5.05 -6.17
C LEU A 245 6.63 5.45 -7.63
N THR A 246 6.94 6.72 -7.86
CA THR A 246 7.32 7.29 -9.16
C THR A 246 8.62 8.09 -9.05
N ASP A 247 9.31 8.29 -10.18
CA ASP A 247 10.46 9.21 -10.24
C ASP A 247 10.07 10.66 -10.51
N ASP A 248 8.85 10.92 -10.97
CA ASP A 248 8.34 12.26 -11.29
C ASP A 248 6.87 12.37 -10.87
N LEU A 249 6.67 12.76 -9.61
CA LEU A 249 5.34 12.83 -9.04
C LEU A 249 4.47 13.91 -9.70
N MET A 250 5.06 15.03 -10.12
CA MET A 250 4.29 16.10 -10.77
C MET A 250 3.66 15.59 -12.06
N LYS A 251 4.44 14.92 -12.91
CA LYS A 251 3.96 14.32 -14.15
C LYS A 251 2.93 13.23 -13.91
N SER A 252 3.17 12.38 -12.91
CA SER A 252 2.23 11.30 -12.55
C SER A 252 0.89 11.87 -12.07
N VAL A 253 0.92 12.93 -11.24
CA VAL A 253 -0.29 13.61 -10.75
C VAL A 253 -1.07 14.26 -11.88
N ASP A 254 -0.41 14.95 -12.81
CA ASP A 254 -1.06 15.52 -13.99
C ASP A 254 -1.80 14.44 -14.79
N SER A 255 -1.17 13.28 -14.97
CA SER A 255 -1.79 12.14 -15.68
C SER A 255 -2.99 11.56 -14.91
N LEU A 256 -2.89 11.41 -13.58
CA LEU A 256 -3.99 10.95 -12.73
C LEU A 256 -5.19 11.90 -12.76
N GLN A 257 -4.93 13.20 -12.69
CA GLN A 257 -5.98 14.22 -12.75
C GLN A 257 -6.67 14.22 -14.12
N MET A 258 -5.91 14.10 -15.21
CA MET A 258 -6.48 13.96 -16.57
C MET A 258 -7.32 12.70 -16.73
N ALA A 259 -6.95 11.60 -16.05
CA ALA A 259 -7.72 10.35 -16.03
C ALA A 259 -8.94 10.42 -15.10
N GLY A 260 -9.11 11.50 -14.34
CA GLY A 260 -10.25 11.71 -13.44
C GLY A 260 -10.16 10.95 -12.13
N ILE A 261 -8.94 10.65 -11.64
CA ILE A 261 -8.74 10.09 -10.29
C ILE A 261 -8.98 11.20 -9.26
N PRO A 262 -9.94 11.02 -8.33
CA PRO A 262 -10.20 12.02 -7.29
C PRO A 262 -9.07 11.98 -6.24
N LEU A 263 -8.39 13.12 -6.09
CA LEU A 263 -7.35 13.32 -5.09
C LEU A 263 -7.94 13.94 -3.82
N MET A 264 -7.28 13.75 -2.67
CA MET A 264 -7.66 14.42 -1.43
C MET A 264 -7.49 15.93 -1.55
N THR A 265 -8.26 16.65 -0.75
CA THR A 265 -8.19 18.12 -0.71
C THR A 265 -6.78 18.55 -0.30
N ALA A 266 -6.17 19.40 -1.11
CA ALA A 266 -4.87 19.99 -0.82
C ALA A 266 -4.88 20.73 0.52
N PRO A 267 -3.74 20.84 1.21
CA PRO A 267 -3.58 21.73 2.35
C PRO A 267 -3.90 23.17 1.96
N ASN A 268 -4.15 24.02 2.98
CA ASN A 268 -4.34 25.45 2.75
C ASN A 268 -3.03 26.12 2.29
N ASP A 269 -3.14 27.35 1.80
CA ASP A 269 -2.01 28.13 1.28
C ASP A 269 -0.89 28.29 2.30
N ILE A 270 -1.20 28.40 3.59
CA ILE A 270 -0.24 28.55 4.68
C ILE A 270 0.75 27.35 4.73
N TYR A 271 0.28 26.15 4.39
CA TYR A 271 1.17 24.98 4.34
C TYR A 271 2.34 25.21 3.36
N TYR A 272 2.03 25.76 2.17
CA TYR A 272 3.03 26.00 1.10
C TYR A 272 3.89 27.23 1.40
N GLU A 273 3.34 28.28 1.99
CA GLU A 273 4.08 29.47 2.43
C GLU A 273 5.14 29.13 3.47
N MET A 274 4.86 28.16 4.34
CA MET A 274 5.79 27.72 5.39
C MET A 274 6.84 26.69 4.93
N LEU A 275 6.80 26.23 3.69
CA LEU A 275 7.72 25.17 3.22
C LEU A 275 9.19 25.61 3.30
N GLU A 276 9.52 26.83 2.87
CA GLU A 276 10.89 27.33 2.92
C GLU A 276 11.40 27.54 4.36
N GLU A 277 10.51 27.85 5.29
CA GLU A 277 10.86 27.93 6.72
C GLU A 277 11.13 26.53 7.30
N ARG A 278 10.29 25.56 6.99
CA ARG A 278 10.40 24.17 7.47
C ARG A 278 11.59 23.43 6.86
N LEU A 279 11.84 23.62 5.58
CA LEU A 279 12.82 22.89 4.76
C LEU A 279 13.67 23.86 3.97
N LYS A 280 14.43 24.71 4.69
CA LYS A 280 15.21 25.79 4.09
C LYS A 280 16.13 25.32 2.97
N GLY A 281 15.98 25.92 1.79
CA GLY A 281 16.79 25.59 0.61
C GLY A 281 16.45 24.24 -0.03
N HIS A 282 15.23 23.72 0.16
CA HIS A 282 14.78 22.47 -0.44
C HIS A 282 14.87 22.49 -1.98
N GLY A 283 14.58 23.64 -2.63
CA GLY A 283 14.74 23.84 -4.06
C GLY A 283 13.63 23.25 -4.94
N GLU A 284 12.55 22.77 -4.33
CA GLU A 284 11.36 22.32 -5.08
C GLU A 284 10.50 23.53 -5.50
N PRO A 285 9.83 23.48 -6.67
CA PRO A 285 9.00 24.58 -7.17
C PRO A 285 7.69 24.66 -6.40
N VAL A 286 7.60 25.44 -5.33
CA VAL A 286 6.45 25.52 -4.41
C VAL A 286 5.15 25.80 -5.14
N THR A 287 5.13 26.72 -6.12
CA THR A 287 3.93 27.03 -6.90
C THR A 287 3.40 25.81 -7.67
N GLU A 288 4.30 24.97 -8.21
CA GLU A 288 3.92 23.77 -8.96
C GLU A 288 3.42 22.66 -8.01
N LEU A 289 4.00 22.56 -6.81
CA LEU A 289 3.53 21.65 -5.76
C LEU A 289 2.11 22.05 -5.31
N GLN A 290 1.91 23.33 -5.02
CA GLN A 290 0.63 23.88 -4.59
C GLN A 290 -0.47 23.70 -5.63
N ALA A 291 -0.16 23.96 -6.91
CA ALA A 291 -1.12 23.80 -8.01
C ALA A 291 -1.65 22.36 -8.14
N ARG A 292 -0.87 21.36 -7.70
CA ARG A 292 -1.23 19.94 -7.73
C ARG A 292 -1.67 19.38 -6.39
N GLY A 293 -1.53 20.14 -5.31
CA GLY A 293 -1.79 19.66 -3.95
C GLY A 293 -0.73 18.69 -3.42
N ILE A 294 0.47 18.70 -3.98
CA ILE A 294 1.57 17.81 -3.56
C ILE A 294 2.16 18.30 -2.26
N LEU A 295 2.31 17.38 -1.31
CA LEU A 295 2.94 17.59 -0.02
C LEU A 295 4.44 17.36 -0.10
N LEU A 296 5.23 18.13 0.66
CA LEU A 296 6.68 18.02 0.74
C LEU A 296 7.12 17.87 2.19
N ASP A 297 7.90 16.84 2.47
CA ASP A 297 8.56 16.62 3.75
C ASP A 297 10.01 16.17 3.56
N GLY A 298 10.74 16.01 4.65
CA GLY A 298 12.12 15.54 4.63
C GLY A 298 13.04 16.37 5.50
N SER A 299 14.31 16.47 5.07
CA SER A 299 15.38 17.22 5.77
C SER A 299 16.35 17.86 4.79
N THR A 300 16.77 19.08 5.12
CA THR A 300 17.84 19.81 4.42
C THR A 300 19.03 20.08 5.33
N ALA A 301 19.13 19.33 6.44
CA ALA A 301 20.20 19.50 7.43
C ALA A 301 21.57 19.17 6.83
N ASN A 302 22.62 19.86 7.30
CA ASN A 302 24.01 19.66 6.90
C ASN A 302 24.29 19.80 5.38
N GLY A 303 23.42 20.51 4.66
CA GLY A 303 23.53 20.68 3.21
C GLY A 303 23.10 19.45 2.39
N GLU A 304 22.67 18.37 3.02
CA GLU A 304 22.07 17.23 2.35
C GLU A 304 20.58 17.44 2.17
N LYS A 305 20.08 17.21 0.96
CA LYS A 305 18.65 17.26 0.67
C LYS A 305 18.10 15.85 0.64
N ARG A 306 17.25 15.52 1.60
CA ARG A 306 16.49 14.29 1.66
C ARG A 306 15.02 14.67 1.66
N LEU A 307 14.36 14.51 0.54
CA LEU A 307 13.01 15.01 0.33
C LEU A 307 12.05 13.88 -0.06
N LEU A 308 10.83 14.05 0.36
CA LEU A 308 9.71 13.14 0.12
C LEU A 308 8.52 13.95 -0.36
N LEU A 309 8.06 13.64 -1.56
CA LEU A 309 6.86 14.23 -2.14
C LEU A 309 5.73 13.21 -2.07
N GLN A 310 4.55 13.62 -1.63
CA GLN A 310 3.40 12.73 -1.44
C GLN A 310 2.10 13.42 -1.83
N ILE A 311 1.16 12.64 -2.33
CA ILE A 311 -0.24 13.03 -2.51
C ILE A 311 -1.12 11.80 -2.37
N PHE A 312 -2.37 11.98 -1.96
CA PHE A 312 -3.28 10.90 -1.65
C PHE A 312 -4.54 10.98 -2.50
N SER A 313 -5.07 9.84 -2.90
CA SER A 313 -6.41 9.78 -3.48
C SER A 313 -7.49 9.89 -2.38
N GLN A 314 -8.72 10.21 -2.78
CA GLN A 314 -9.87 9.89 -1.94
C GLN A 314 -9.99 8.37 -1.79
N THR A 315 -10.88 7.90 -0.92
CA THR A 315 -11.19 6.48 -0.83
C THR A 315 -11.79 5.99 -2.16
N LEU A 316 -11.16 4.97 -2.76
CA LEU A 316 -11.50 4.47 -4.10
C LEU A 316 -12.06 3.06 -4.09
N LEU A 317 -11.73 2.27 -3.05
CA LEU A 317 -12.17 0.89 -2.88
C LEU A 317 -12.74 0.72 -1.47
N GLY A 318 -14.02 0.98 -1.26
CA GLY A 318 -14.56 1.07 0.09
C GLY A 318 -13.78 2.11 0.90
N PRO A 319 -13.25 1.79 2.09
CA PRO A 319 -12.44 2.73 2.88
C PRO A 319 -10.95 2.78 2.46
N VAL A 320 -10.55 2.03 1.42
CA VAL A 320 -9.15 1.96 0.97
C VAL A 320 -8.85 3.09 -0.01
N PHE A 321 -7.66 3.69 0.11
CA PHE A 321 -7.16 4.73 -0.80
C PHE A 321 -5.74 4.43 -1.29
N PHE A 322 -5.23 5.26 -2.19
CA PHE A 322 -3.88 5.16 -2.73
C PHE A 322 -3.05 6.38 -2.35
N GLU A 323 -1.78 6.15 -2.10
CA GLU A 323 -0.76 7.17 -1.96
C GLU A 323 0.14 7.16 -3.18
N PHE A 324 0.54 8.32 -3.65
CA PHE A 324 1.48 8.50 -4.74
C PHE A 324 2.70 9.24 -4.21
N ILE A 325 3.89 8.65 -4.39
CA ILE A 325 5.09 9.07 -3.68
C ILE A 325 6.30 9.19 -4.60
N GLN A 326 7.12 10.21 -4.36
CA GLN A 326 8.45 10.35 -4.94
C GLN A 326 9.46 10.56 -3.82
N ARG A 327 10.51 9.71 -3.80
CA ARG A 327 11.61 9.79 -2.85
C ARG A 327 12.83 10.43 -3.51
N LYS A 328 13.32 11.51 -2.93
CA LYS A 328 14.59 12.16 -3.30
C LYS A 328 15.55 11.99 -2.12
N ALA A 329 16.12 10.79 -2.01
CA ALA A 329 17.03 10.35 -0.94
C ALA A 329 16.42 10.33 0.49
N ASP A 330 15.13 10.53 0.66
CA ASP A 330 14.44 10.35 1.93
C ASP A 330 13.83 8.96 2.03
N GLU A 331 14.19 8.21 3.07
CA GLU A 331 13.67 6.88 3.37
C GLU A 331 12.57 6.89 4.46
N GLY A 332 12.18 8.08 4.91
CA GLY A 332 11.14 8.29 5.91
C GLY A 332 9.71 8.09 5.35
N PHE A 333 8.72 8.41 6.17
CA PHE A 333 7.31 8.31 5.84
C PHE A 333 6.61 9.68 5.79
N GLY A 334 7.35 10.79 5.85
CA GLY A 334 6.79 12.12 5.76
C GLY A 334 5.96 12.50 6.99
N GLU A 335 6.59 12.63 8.15
CA GLU A 335 5.90 12.94 9.42
C GLU A 335 5.05 14.21 9.33
N GLY A 336 5.60 15.27 8.71
CA GLY A 336 4.87 16.52 8.49
C GLY A 336 3.70 16.37 7.51
N ASN A 337 3.88 15.57 6.47
CA ASN A 337 2.85 15.27 5.49
C ASN A 337 1.76 14.38 6.08
N PHE A 338 2.15 13.41 6.91
CA PHE A 338 1.21 12.53 7.58
C PHE A 338 0.27 13.29 8.52
N LYS A 339 0.81 14.31 9.23
CA LYS A 339 -0.03 15.21 10.03
C LYS A 339 -1.02 15.99 9.16
N ALA A 340 -0.58 16.51 8.01
CA ALA A 340 -1.46 17.22 7.08
C ALA A 340 -2.57 16.31 6.52
N LEU A 341 -2.23 15.06 6.17
CA LEU A 341 -3.21 14.04 5.78
C LEU A 341 -4.23 13.78 6.89
N PHE A 342 -3.75 13.53 8.11
CA PHE A 342 -4.60 13.27 9.26
C PHE A 342 -5.61 14.41 9.52
N GLU A 343 -5.13 15.64 9.51
CA GLU A 343 -5.98 16.83 9.68
C GLU A 343 -7.00 16.97 8.54
N SER A 344 -6.65 16.59 7.32
CA SER A 344 -7.57 16.60 6.18
C SER A 344 -8.68 15.57 6.33
N LEU A 345 -8.34 14.35 6.76
CA LEU A 345 -9.30 13.28 7.02
C LEU A 345 -10.23 13.63 8.20
N GLU A 346 -9.69 14.17 9.29
CA GLU A 346 -10.49 14.61 10.44
C GLU A 346 -11.50 15.70 10.06
N ARG A 347 -11.09 16.69 9.25
CA ARG A 347 -12.00 17.73 8.73
C ARG A 347 -13.11 17.13 7.84
N ASP A 348 -12.77 16.14 7.03
CA ASP A 348 -13.78 15.45 6.21
C ASP A 348 -14.77 14.67 7.07
N GLN A 349 -14.32 13.98 8.12
CA GLN A 349 -15.18 13.31 9.09
C GLN A 349 -16.13 14.28 9.81
N ILE A 350 -15.63 15.45 10.21
CA ILE A 350 -16.45 16.52 10.81
C ILE A 350 -17.50 16.99 9.81
N ARG A 351 -17.11 17.26 8.56
CA ARG A 351 -18.02 17.73 7.50
C ARG A 351 -19.13 16.73 7.20
N ARG A 352 -18.84 15.43 7.24
CA ARG A 352 -19.81 14.34 7.04
C ARG A 352 -20.63 14.02 8.28
N GLY A 353 -20.31 14.61 9.44
CA GLY A 353 -20.98 14.34 10.72
C GLY A 353 -20.57 13.02 11.37
N ALA A 354 -19.48 12.39 10.93
CA ALA A 354 -18.93 11.19 11.55
C ALA A 354 -18.29 11.50 12.91
N ILE A 355 -17.75 12.71 13.08
CA ILE A 355 -17.29 13.25 14.36
C ILE A 355 -18.24 14.39 14.75
N GLN A 356 -18.83 14.29 15.95
CA GLN A 356 -19.60 15.40 16.53
C GLN A 356 -18.63 16.34 17.26
N VAL A 357 -18.66 17.61 16.87
CA VAL A 357 -17.92 18.68 17.55
C VAL A 357 -18.91 19.36 18.47
N ASP A 358 -18.69 19.28 19.78
CA ASP A 358 -19.46 20.06 20.74
C ASP A 358 -19.22 21.55 20.46
N ALA A 359 -20.30 22.30 20.30
CA ALA A 359 -20.30 23.71 19.95
C ALA A 359 -19.76 24.61 21.08
#